data_7e94343c6b1647f3dc450def27904b8b
#
_entry.id   7e94343c6b1647f3dc450def27904b8b
#
_cell.length_a   1.000
_cell.length_b   1.000
_cell.length_c   1.000
_cell.angle_alpha   90.00
_cell.angle_beta   90.00
_cell.angle_gamma   90.00
#
_symmetry.space_group_name_H-M   'P 1'
#
loop_
_entity.id
_entity.type
_entity.pdbx_description
1 polymer ?
#
loop_
_entity_poly.entity_id
_entity_poly.type
_entity_poly.pdbx_seq_one_letter_code
_entity_poly.pdbx_strand_id
1 'polypeptide(L)'
;MNALGTPLGRYEKILKDAIGSRWYAYMEAKRDLTNIGTLQVHFFIDRSGRVKNLKITENTSNEAFANICLQSILEAQLPPIPDDVANTLPSEGLEIEGMNFIIYPN
;
A
#
# COMPACT_ATOMS: atom_id res chain seq x y z
N MET A 1 -15.07 -3.41 12.04
CA MET A 1 -14.59 -4.27 10.97
C MET A 1 -15.04 -3.76 9.61
N ASN A 2 -14.14 -3.67 8.69
CA ASN A 2 -14.49 -3.23 7.35
C ASN A 2 -15.06 -4.41 6.56
N ALA A 3 -16.36 -4.43 6.48
CA ALA A 3 -17.00 -5.43 5.67
C ALA A 3 -16.78 -5.11 4.20
N LEU A 4 -16.58 -6.14 3.38
CA LEU A 4 -16.43 -5.96 1.93
C LEU A 4 -17.69 -5.33 1.33
N GLY A 5 -18.80 -5.34 2.06
CA GLY A 5 -20.03 -4.71 1.61
C GLY A 5 -20.07 -3.20 1.72
N THR A 6 -19.11 -2.57 2.44
CA THR A 6 -19.09 -1.11 2.56
C THR A 6 -18.28 -0.50 1.42
N PRO A 7 -18.61 0.75 1.01
CA PRO A 7 -17.79 1.44 0.00
C PRO A 7 -16.32 1.56 0.39
N LEU A 8 -16.04 1.88 1.66
CA LEU A 8 -14.67 1.97 2.14
C LEU A 8 -13.98 0.61 2.10
N GLY A 9 -14.65 -0.44 2.55
CA GLY A 9 -14.06 -1.79 2.53
C GLY A 9 -13.76 -2.25 1.12
N ARG A 10 -14.64 -1.95 0.16
CA ARG A 10 -14.39 -2.28 -1.25
C ARG A 10 -13.21 -1.50 -1.81
N TYR A 11 -13.07 -0.23 -1.45
CA TYR A 11 -11.94 0.57 -1.90
C TYR A 11 -10.63 0.04 -1.32
N GLU A 12 -10.63 -0.31 -0.04
CA GLU A 12 -9.44 -0.89 0.59
C GLU A 12 -9.01 -2.20 -0.05
N LYS A 13 -9.96 -3.01 -0.50
CA LYS A 13 -9.63 -4.23 -1.23
C LYS A 13 -8.98 -3.91 -2.58
N ILE A 14 -9.52 -2.96 -3.32
CA ILE A 14 -8.95 -2.51 -4.59
C ILE A 14 -7.51 -2.03 -4.38
N LEU A 15 -7.30 -1.24 -3.34
CA LEU A 15 -5.99 -0.73 -2.96
C LEU A 15 -5.00 -1.87 -2.71
N LYS A 16 -5.37 -2.81 -1.87
CA LYS A 16 -4.50 -3.93 -1.51
C LYS A 16 -4.20 -4.82 -2.71
N ASP A 17 -5.20 -5.08 -3.54
CA ASP A 17 -5.02 -5.91 -4.73
C ASP A 17 -4.10 -5.24 -5.74
N ALA A 18 -4.26 -3.93 -5.96
CA ALA A 18 -3.44 -3.19 -6.91
C ALA A 18 -1.97 -3.13 -6.47
N ILE A 19 -1.73 -2.82 -5.20
CA ILE A 19 -0.38 -2.78 -4.66
C ILE A 19 0.22 -4.18 -4.62
N GLY A 20 -0.53 -5.16 -4.15
CA GLY A 20 -0.06 -6.54 -4.04
C GLY A 20 0.34 -7.13 -5.37
N SER A 21 -0.42 -6.84 -6.42
CA SER A 21 -0.11 -7.32 -7.78
C SER A 21 1.26 -6.83 -8.24
N ARG A 22 1.55 -5.54 -8.03
CA ARG A 22 2.86 -4.97 -8.36
C ARG A 22 3.96 -5.56 -7.51
N TRP A 23 3.70 -5.70 -6.21
CA TRP A 23 4.66 -6.22 -5.26
C TRP A 23 5.06 -7.66 -5.62
N TYR A 24 4.09 -8.50 -5.92
CA TYR A 24 4.39 -9.89 -6.32
C TYR A 24 5.23 -9.94 -7.58
N ALA A 25 4.93 -9.09 -8.56
CA ALA A 25 5.70 -9.05 -9.80
C ALA A 25 7.16 -8.65 -9.54
N TYR A 26 7.38 -7.63 -8.72
CA TYR A 26 8.74 -7.21 -8.37
C TYR A 26 9.47 -8.25 -7.54
N MET A 27 8.78 -8.88 -6.59
CA MET A 27 9.41 -9.90 -5.74
C MET A 27 9.82 -11.11 -6.57
N GLU A 28 9.00 -11.50 -7.53
CA GLU A 28 9.35 -12.62 -8.40
C GLU A 28 10.62 -12.32 -9.20
N ALA A 29 10.78 -11.09 -9.66
CA ALA A 29 11.93 -10.69 -10.46
C ALA A 29 13.19 -10.42 -9.64
N LYS A 30 13.05 -9.98 -8.38
CA LYS A 30 14.16 -9.43 -7.60
C LYS A 30 14.32 -10.05 -6.23
N ARG A 31 13.72 -11.21 -6.00
CA ARG A 31 13.75 -11.84 -4.67
C ARG A 31 15.17 -12.01 -4.14
N ASP A 32 16.11 -12.37 -5.02
CA ASP A 32 17.50 -12.62 -4.64
C ASP A 32 18.20 -11.41 -4.04
N LEU A 33 17.67 -10.22 -4.27
CA LEU A 33 18.26 -8.97 -3.76
C LEU A 33 17.71 -8.58 -2.40
N THR A 34 16.69 -9.29 -1.89
CA THR A 34 15.99 -8.90 -0.67
C THR A 34 16.36 -9.81 0.49
N ASN A 35 16.17 -9.29 1.71
CA ASN A 35 16.37 -10.04 2.95
C ASN A 35 15.05 -10.32 3.64
N ILE A 36 15.02 -11.40 4.43
CA ILE A 36 13.91 -11.68 5.34
C ILE A 36 13.68 -10.47 6.23
N GLY A 37 12.43 -10.12 6.44
CA GLY A 37 12.09 -9.01 7.31
C GLY A 37 10.73 -8.42 7.00
N THR A 38 10.44 -7.34 7.69
CA THR A 38 9.17 -6.62 7.59
C THR A 38 9.44 -5.16 7.21
N LEU A 39 8.63 -4.64 6.31
CA LEU A 39 8.62 -3.21 6.02
C LEU A 39 7.22 -2.68 6.26
N GLN A 40 7.12 -1.58 6.98
CA GLN A 40 5.85 -0.95 7.32
C GLN A 40 5.84 0.46 6.77
N VAL A 41 4.71 0.88 6.20
CA VAL A 41 4.57 2.20 5.59
C VAL A 41 3.36 2.93 6.14
N HIS A 42 3.38 4.25 5.96
CA HIS A 42 2.27 5.13 6.26
C HIS A 42 2.11 6.11 5.09
N PHE A 43 0.90 6.28 4.60
CA PHE A 43 0.63 7.23 3.53
C PHE A 43 -0.83 7.62 3.53
N PHE A 44 -1.16 8.59 2.69
CA PHE A 44 -2.54 9.04 2.47
C PHE A 44 -2.89 8.85 1.00
N ILE A 45 -4.17 8.69 0.72
CA ILE A 45 -4.69 8.68 -0.65
C ILE A 45 -5.66 9.83 -0.77
N ASP A 46 -5.41 10.74 -1.72
CA ASP A 46 -6.30 11.87 -1.92
C ASP A 46 -7.55 11.44 -2.69
N ARG A 47 -8.49 12.38 -2.83
CA ARG A 47 -9.77 12.10 -3.47
C ARG A 47 -9.62 11.54 -4.89
N SER A 48 -8.56 11.94 -5.61
CA SER A 48 -8.33 11.49 -6.97
C SER A 48 -7.67 10.11 -7.07
N GLY A 49 -7.28 9.51 -5.95
CA GLY A 49 -6.60 8.23 -5.92
C GLY A 49 -5.09 8.33 -5.90
N ARG A 50 -4.54 9.51 -5.66
CA ARG A 50 -3.08 9.70 -5.63
C ARG A 50 -2.53 9.47 -4.23
N VAL A 51 -1.36 8.81 -4.19
CA VAL A 51 -0.64 8.58 -2.94
C VAL A 51 0.06 9.87 -2.53
N LYS A 52 -0.08 10.20 -1.24
CA LYS A 52 0.52 11.41 -0.64
C LYS A 52 1.27 11.04 0.63
N ASN A 53 2.37 11.75 0.88
CA ASN A 53 3.12 11.65 2.14
C ASN A 53 3.55 10.23 2.49
N LEU A 54 3.99 9.48 1.48
CA LEU A 54 4.44 8.11 1.66
C LEU A 54 5.74 8.08 2.45
N LYS A 55 5.77 7.31 3.53
CA LYS A 55 6.97 7.14 4.33
C LYS A 55 7.05 5.74 4.90
N ILE A 56 8.27 5.29 5.13
CA ILE A 56 8.55 4.02 5.78
C ILE A 56 8.61 4.27 7.28
N THR A 57 7.83 3.52 8.05
CA THR A 57 7.83 3.62 9.50
C THR A 57 8.67 2.53 10.16
N GLU A 58 8.92 1.43 9.46
CA GLU A 58 9.78 0.35 9.93
C GLU A 58 10.35 -0.41 8.76
N ASN A 59 11.62 -0.81 8.85
CA ASN A 59 12.24 -1.68 7.84
C ASN A 59 13.28 -2.56 8.53
N THR A 60 12.98 -3.86 8.66
CA THR A 60 13.92 -4.84 9.20
C THR A 60 14.54 -5.70 8.10
N SER A 61 14.22 -5.42 6.83
CA SER A 61 14.82 -6.07 5.67
C SER A 61 16.01 -5.26 5.16
N ASN A 62 16.00 -4.86 3.90
CA ASN A 62 17.09 -4.10 3.32
C ASN A 62 16.57 -3.02 2.38
N GLU A 63 17.49 -2.24 1.82
CA GLU A 63 17.14 -1.13 0.94
C GLU A 63 16.50 -1.61 -0.37
N ALA A 64 16.96 -2.73 -0.91
CA ALA A 64 16.36 -3.30 -2.12
C ALA A 64 14.88 -3.62 -1.90
N PHE A 65 14.55 -4.20 -0.76
CA PHE A 65 13.17 -4.50 -0.41
C PHE A 65 12.35 -3.22 -0.22
N ALA A 66 12.95 -2.22 0.42
CA ALA A 66 12.29 -0.93 0.58
C ALA A 66 11.91 -0.33 -0.77
N ASN A 67 12.82 -0.36 -1.74
CA ASN A 67 12.56 0.16 -3.07
C ASN A 67 11.43 -0.60 -3.77
N ILE A 68 11.38 -1.92 -3.64
CA ILE A 68 10.30 -2.73 -4.20
C ILE A 68 8.95 -2.31 -3.61
N CYS A 69 8.88 -2.16 -2.29
CA CYS A 69 7.63 -1.81 -1.63
C CYS A 69 7.16 -0.41 -2.02
N LEU A 70 8.06 0.57 -2.02
CA LEU A 70 7.71 1.94 -2.40
C LEU A 70 7.28 2.01 -3.86
N GLN A 71 7.99 1.33 -4.75
CA GLN A 71 7.67 1.30 -6.16
C GLN A 71 6.28 0.68 -6.39
N SER A 72 5.98 -0.40 -5.67
CA SER A 72 4.69 -1.08 -5.78
C SER A 72 3.53 -0.15 -5.42
N ILE A 73 3.72 0.66 -4.38
CA ILE A 73 2.69 1.62 -3.95
C ILE A 73 2.55 2.76 -4.97
N LEU A 74 3.68 3.32 -5.40
CA LEU A 74 3.68 4.49 -6.29
C LEU A 74 3.18 4.16 -7.69
N GLU A 75 3.37 2.93 -8.15
CA GLU A 75 2.95 2.51 -9.49
C GLU A 75 1.56 1.89 -9.52
N ALA A 76 0.94 1.67 -8.37
CA ALA A 76 -0.39 1.08 -8.33
C ALA A 76 -1.39 2.02 -9.00
N GLN A 77 -2.26 1.45 -9.83
CA GLN A 77 -3.31 2.22 -10.52
C GLN A 77 -4.55 2.21 -9.63
N LEU A 78 -4.76 3.30 -8.91
CA LEU A 78 -5.87 3.43 -7.98
C LEU A 78 -6.96 4.31 -8.57
N PRO A 79 -8.23 3.87 -8.52
CA PRO A 79 -9.33 4.73 -8.95
C PRO A 79 -9.55 5.86 -7.94
N PRO A 80 -10.28 6.91 -8.34
CA PRO A 80 -10.68 7.94 -7.38
C PRO A 80 -11.48 7.32 -6.23
N ILE A 81 -11.38 7.93 -5.06
CA ILE A 81 -12.18 7.51 -3.91
C ILE A 81 -13.65 7.85 -4.20
N PRO A 82 -14.59 6.91 -3.99
CA PRO A 82 -16.02 7.22 -4.19
C PRO A 82 -16.46 8.43 -3.38
N ASP A 83 -17.34 9.26 -3.94
CA ASP A 83 -17.74 10.51 -3.31
C ASP A 83 -18.33 10.33 -1.91
N ASP A 84 -19.14 9.28 -1.72
CA ASP A 84 -19.74 9.02 -0.41
C ASP A 84 -18.70 8.70 0.66
N VAL A 85 -17.58 8.11 0.29
CA VAL A 85 -16.45 7.90 1.19
C VAL A 85 -15.64 9.17 1.34
N ALA A 86 -15.29 9.80 0.22
CA ALA A 86 -14.42 10.99 0.21
C ALA A 86 -15.02 12.13 1.03
N ASN A 87 -16.34 12.29 1.01
CA ASN A 87 -17.01 13.36 1.74
C ASN A 87 -16.92 13.19 3.25
N THR A 88 -16.56 12.03 3.76
CA THR A 88 -16.39 11.79 5.20
C THR A 88 -14.95 11.90 5.66
N LEU A 89 -14.01 12.15 4.73
CA LEU A 89 -12.58 12.11 5.04
C LEU A 89 -12.05 13.50 5.36
N PRO A 90 -10.94 13.57 6.14
CA PRO A 90 -10.23 14.83 6.34
C PRO A 90 -9.66 15.35 5.02
N SER A 91 -9.19 16.60 5.02
CA SER A 91 -8.60 17.21 3.84
C SER A 91 -7.36 16.48 3.34
N GLU A 92 -6.63 15.77 4.23
CA GLU A 92 -5.46 14.97 3.84
C GLU A 92 -5.85 13.75 3.01
N GLY A 93 -7.10 13.32 3.10
CA GLY A 93 -7.57 12.15 2.39
C GLY A 93 -7.69 10.91 3.27
N LEU A 94 -7.64 9.74 2.63
CA LEU A 94 -7.75 8.45 3.32
C LEU A 94 -6.39 8.08 3.89
N GLU A 95 -6.32 7.93 5.21
CA GLU A 95 -5.07 7.53 5.87
C GLU A 95 -4.89 6.01 5.80
N ILE A 96 -3.73 5.57 5.33
CA ILE A 96 -3.34 4.16 5.32
C ILE A 96 -2.20 4.00 6.31
N GLU A 97 -2.48 3.32 7.40
CA GLU A 97 -1.57 3.16 8.51
C GLU A 97 -1.34 1.69 8.77
N GLY A 98 -0.09 1.31 9.03
CA GLY A 98 0.22 -0.07 9.39
C GLY A 98 0.20 -1.05 8.25
N MET A 99 0.32 -0.61 7.01
CA MET A 99 0.44 -1.54 5.89
C MET A 99 1.81 -2.21 5.94
N ASN A 100 1.82 -3.54 5.97
CA ASN A 100 3.04 -4.33 6.12
C ASN A 100 3.33 -5.15 4.88
N PHE A 101 4.63 -5.25 4.56
CA PHE A 101 5.14 -6.17 3.55
C PHE A 101 6.14 -7.09 4.26
N ILE A 102 5.92 -8.39 4.17
CA ILE A 102 6.70 -9.34 4.98
C ILE A 102 7.32 -10.40 4.08
N ILE A 103 8.63 -10.63 4.27
CA ILE A 103 9.32 -11.79 3.71
C ILE A 103 9.55 -12.76 4.86
N TYR A 104 8.86 -13.88 4.81
CA TYR A 104 8.95 -14.90 5.85
C TYR A 104 10.19 -15.77 5.65
N PRO A 105 10.79 -16.27 6.74
CA PRO A 105 11.84 -17.27 6.62
C PRO A 105 11.27 -18.56 6.04
N ASN A 106 12.08 -19.26 5.27
CA ASN A 106 11.69 -20.55 4.73
C ASN A 106 11.78 -21.64 5.79
#